data_83c48dc9e8eb5cd93f30f04caf19b84a
#
_entry.id   83c48dc9e8eb5cd93f30f04caf19b84a
#
_cell.length_a   1.000
_cell.length_b   1.000
_cell.length_c   1.000
_cell.angle_alpha   90.00
_cell.angle_beta   90.00
_cell.angle_gamma   90.00
#
_symmetry.space_group_name_H-M   'P 1'
#
loop_
_entity.id
_entity.type
_entity.pdbx_description
1 polymer ?
#
loop_
_entity_poly.entity_id
_entity_poly.type
_entity_poly.pdbx_seq_one_letter_code
_entity_poly.pdbx_strand_id
1 'polypeptide(L)'
;MTPKEFKKTYWPDIAASCEETGLNPLFVAAQAALETGWGKSAIGHNLFGITATKKWRGAVKYVRTFEYFDDDKQGHRFPKVHSITRMPDGRYKYVVDRAFRDYTSVRECLTDHSRILLTER
;
A
#
# COMPACT_ATOMS: atom_id res chain seq x y z
N MET A 1 -8.63 -6.81 13.24
CA MET A 1 -8.04 -8.17 13.23
C MET A 1 -6.93 -8.22 14.28
N THR A 2 -6.90 -9.26 15.11
CA THR A 2 -5.81 -9.43 16.07
C THR A 2 -4.54 -9.93 15.38
N PRO A 3 -3.37 -9.82 16.01
CA PRO A 3 -2.14 -10.41 15.46
C PRO A 3 -2.27 -11.90 15.14
N LYS A 4 -2.99 -12.64 15.99
CA LYS A 4 -3.25 -14.06 15.78
C LYS A 4 -4.13 -14.31 14.54
N GLU A 5 -5.18 -13.52 14.36
CA GLU A 5 -6.05 -13.58 13.19
C GLU A 5 -5.31 -13.18 11.92
N PHE A 6 -4.48 -12.15 11.98
CA PHE A 6 -3.63 -11.71 10.87
C PHE A 6 -2.71 -12.84 10.43
N LYS A 7 -2.03 -13.48 11.36
CA LYS A 7 -1.14 -14.61 11.10
C LYS A 7 -1.90 -15.76 10.44
N LYS A 8 -3.04 -16.13 11.00
CA LYS A 8 -3.88 -17.21 10.47
C LYS A 8 -4.34 -16.93 9.04
N THR A 9 -4.71 -15.69 8.76
CA THR A 9 -5.26 -15.28 7.47
C THR A 9 -4.20 -15.19 6.39
N TYR A 10 -3.03 -14.61 6.68
CA TYR A 10 -2.06 -14.24 5.65
C TYR A 10 -0.80 -15.11 5.64
N TRP A 11 -0.43 -15.74 6.76
CA TRP A 11 0.81 -16.51 6.83
C TRP A 11 0.91 -17.62 5.78
N PRO A 12 -0.14 -18.41 5.50
CA PRO A 12 -0.04 -19.47 4.48
C PRO A 12 0.37 -18.93 3.11
N ASP A 13 -0.21 -17.82 2.68
CA ASP A 13 0.12 -17.20 1.40
C ASP A 13 1.52 -16.59 1.41
N ILE A 14 1.90 -15.94 2.50
CA ILE A 14 3.23 -15.33 2.64
C ILE A 14 4.31 -16.41 2.61
N ALA A 15 4.13 -17.48 3.38
CA ALA A 15 5.10 -18.57 3.43
C ALA A 15 5.26 -19.23 2.06
N ALA A 16 4.17 -19.51 1.37
CA ALA A 16 4.21 -20.12 0.04
C ALA A 16 4.86 -19.20 -0.99
N SER A 17 4.56 -17.91 -0.98
CA SER A 17 5.17 -16.93 -1.88
C SER A 17 6.68 -16.80 -1.63
N CYS A 18 7.09 -16.74 -0.38
CA CYS A 18 8.50 -16.61 -0.02
C CYS A 18 9.31 -17.87 -0.33
N GLU A 19 8.68 -19.03 -0.32
CA GLU A 19 9.31 -20.26 -0.75
C GLU A 19 9.73 -20.19 -2.22
N GLU A 20 8.88 -19.59 -3.06
CA GLU A 20 9.18 -19.40 -4.48
C GLU A 20 10.24 -18.33 -4.74
N THR A 21 10.26 -17.27 -3.95
CA THR A 21 11.11 -16.09 -4.20
C THR A 21 12.43 -16.11 -3.44
N GLY A 22 12.52 -16.89 -2.38
CA GLY A 22 13.67 -16.89 -1.48
C GLY A 22 13.69 -15.75 -0.46
N LEU A 23 12.65 -14.92 -0.44
CA LEU A 23 12.53 -13.86 0.56
C LEU A 23 12.23 -14.43 1.93
N ASN A 24 12.65 -13.72 2.98
CA ASN A 24 12.37 -14.14 4.35
C ASN A 24 10.89 -13.92 4.69
N PRO A 25 10.11 -14.98 5.00
CA PRO A 25 8.69 -14.83 5.24
C PRO A 25 8.35 -14.02 6.50
N LEU A 26 9.21 -14.04 7.52
CA LEU A 26 9.01 -13.23 8.72
C LEU A 26 9.15 -11.74 8.41
N PHE A 27 10.11 -11.38 7.56
CA PHE A 27 10.28 -9.99 7.10
C PHE A 27 9.05 -9.51 6.32
N VAL A 28 8.59 -10.32 5.36
CA VAL A 28 7.43 -9.98 4.53
C VAL A 28 6.17 -9.86 5.39
N ALA A 29 5.97 -10.79 6.34
CA ALA A 29 4.84 -10.75 7.25
C ALA A 29 4.88 -9.52 8.17
N ALA A 30 6.05 -9.19 8.71
CA ALA A 30 6.22 -8.01 9.55
C ALA A 30 5.94 -6.72 8.79
N GLN A 31 6.39 -6.63 7.54
CA GLN A 31 6.12 -5.48 6.69
C GLN A 31 4.63 -5.33 6.39
N ALA A 32 3.95 -6.42 6.04
CA ALA A 32 2.52 -6.42 5.80
C ALA A 32 1.73 -6.03 7.07
N ALA A 33 2.12 -6.55 8.22
CA ALA A 33 1.48 -6.21 9.49
C ALA A 33 1.64 -4.73 9.83
N LEU A 34 2.83 -4.19 9.64
CA LEU A 34 3.14 -2.78 9.90
C LEU A 34 2.34 -1.86 8.96
N GLU A 35 2.37 -2.15 7.66
CA GLU A 35 1.71 -1.32 6.64
C GLU A 35 0.17 -1.33 6.77
N THR A 36 -0.40 -2.42 7.24
CA THR A 36 -1.86 -2.56 7.36
C THR A 36 -2.37 -2.38 8.78
N GLY A 37 -1.50 -2.15 9.77
CA GLY A 37 -1.90 -2.16 11.17
C GLY A 37 -2.57 -3.48 11.54
N TRP A 38 -1.90 -4.60 11.28
CA TRP A 38 -2.41 -5.96 11.51
C TRP A 38 -3.66 -6.28 10.69
N GLY A 39 -3.71 -5.80 9.44
CA GLY A 39 -4.81 -6.06 8.51
C GLY A 39 -5.96 -5.07 8.60
N LYS A 40 -5.96 -4.19 9.58
CA LYS A 40 -7.05 -3.24 9.83
C LYS A 40 -7.25 -2.24 8.69
N SER A 41 -6.15 -1.80 8.09
CA SER A 41 -6.15 -0.77 7.04
C SER A 41 -5.76 -1.33 5.68
N ALA A 42 -5.90 -2.63 5.45
CA ALA A 42 -5.61 -3.22 4.16
C ALA A 42 -6.54 -2.65 3.08
N ILE A 43 -5.96 -2.30 1.93
CA ILE A 43 -6.72 -1.79 0.77
C ILE A 43 -7.05 -2.97 -0.12
N GLY A 44 -8.21 -3.60 0.11
CA GLY A 44 -8.55 -4.86 -0.54
C GLY A 44 -7.47 -5.92 -0.29
N HIS A 45 -6.91 -6.48 -1.34
CA HIS A 45 -5.81 -7.45 -1.26
C HIS A 45 -4.42 -6.80 -1.29
N ASN A 46 -4.35 -5.48 -1.32
CA ASN A 46 -3.08 -4.74 -1.32
C ASN A 46 -2.59 -4.56 0.11
N LEU A 47 -1.67 -5.42 0.53
CA LEU A 47 -1.17 -5.46 1.91
C LEU A 47 -0.03 -4.46 2.18
N PHE A 48 0.55 -3.87 1.13
CA PHE A 48 1.76 -3.04 1.27
C PHE A 48 1.54 -1.59 0.85
N GLY A 49 0.31 -1.20 0.55
CA GLY A 49 0.02 0.16 0.11
C GLY A 49 0.71 0.52 -1.21
N ILE A 50 0.84 -0.44 -2.12
CA ILE A 50 1.53 -0.22 -3.38
C ILE A 50 0.68 0.64 -4.30
N THR A 51 1.21 1.81 -4.67
CA THR A 51 0.50 2.74 -5.55
C THR A 51 0.50 2.27 -7.01
N ALA A 52 -0.57 2.60 -7.72
CA ALA A 52 -0.66 2.37 -9.15
C ALA A 52 0.11 3.48 -9.87
N THR A 53 1.21 3.11 -10.50
CA THR A 53 2.02 4.02 -11.31
C THR A 53 1.52 4.03 -12.76
N LYS A 54 2.10 4.90 -13.60
CA LYS A 54 1.78 4.93 -15.03
C LYS A 54 2.05 3.61 -15.73
N LYS A 55 2.97 2.80 -15.20
CA LYS A 55 3.33 1.49 -15.77
C LYS A 55 2.39 0.37 -15.34
N TRP A 56 1.60 0.59 -14.30
CA TRP A 56 0.65 -0.41 -13.82
C TRP A 56 -0.50 -0.58 -14.82
N ARG A 57 -0.78 -1.82 -15.22
CA ARG A 57 -1.81 -2.15 -16.22
C ARG A 57 -3.03 -2.84 -15.64
N GLY A 58 -2.99 -3.19 -14.35
CA GLY A 58 -4.09 -3.87 -13.68
C GLY A 58 -5.15 -2.89 -13.16
N ALA A 59 -6.11 -3.44 -12.42
CA ALA A 59 -7.17 -2.66 -11.79
C ALA A 59 -6.60 -1.70 -10.74
N VAL A 60 -7.33 -0.61 -10.52
CA VAL A 60 -6.95 0.46 -9.61
C VAL A 60 -8.08 0.71 -8.62
N LYS A 61 -7.72 0.91 -7.37
CA LYS A 61 -8.65 1.36 -6.33
C LYS A 61 -8.24 2.75 -5.85
N TYR A 62 -9.19 3.69 -5.89
CA TYR A 62 -8.97 5.04 -5.40
C TYR A 62 -9.39 5.13 -3.94
N VAL A 63 -8.50 5.66 -3.10
CA VAL A 63 -8.75 5.80 -1.68
C VAL A 63 -8.49 7.24 -1.28
N ARG A 64 -9.44 7.84 -0.56
CA ARG A 64 -9.27 9.17 -0.02
C ARG A 64 -8.29 9.12 1.14
N THR A 65 -7.22 9.92 1.03
CA THR A 65 -6.19 10.04 2.04
C THR A 65 -5.87 11.52 2.25
N PHE A 66 -4.99 11.80 3.21
CA PHE A 66 -4.47 13.16 3.35
C PHE A 66 -2.95 13.13 3.43
N GLU A 67 -2.35 14.21 2.91
CA GLU A 67 -0.91 14.41 2.86
C GLU A 67 -0.59 15.84 3.29
N TYR A 68 0.64 16.05 3.78
CA TYR A 68 1.11 17.38 4.18
C TYR A 68 2.28 17.80 3.32
N PHE A 69 2.25 19.03 2.82
CA PHE A 69 3.33 19.61 2.03
C PHE A 69 3.62 21.03 2.52
N ASP A 70 4.78 21.56 2.18
CA ASP A 70 5.19 22.91 2.54
C ASP A 70 4.59 24.00 1.65
N ASP A 71 4.01 23.62 0.51
CA ASP A 71 3.37 24.53 -0.45
C ASP A 71 2.04 24.00 -0.97
N ASP A 72 1.32 24.81 -1.73
CA ASP A 72 0.01 24.49 -2.28
C ASP A 72 0.04 24.09 -3.77
N LYS A 73 1.21 23.70 -4.28
CA LYS A 73 1.44 23.43 -5.71
C LYS A 73 1.64 21.95 -6.03
N GLN A 74 1.22 21.05 -5.14
CA GLN A 74 1.46 19.61 -5.29
C GLN A 74 0.23 18.83 -5.82
N GLY A 75 -0.84 19.51 -6.18
CA GLY A 75 -2.09 18.86 -6.61
C GLY A 75 -1.94 17.95 -7.83
N HIS A 76 -1.00 18.28 -8.73
CA HIS A 76 -0.74 17.50 -9.94
C HIS A 76 -0.25 16.06 -9.65
N ARG A 77 0.19 15.77 -8.42
CA ARG A 77 0.69 14.47 -8.01
C ARG A 77 -0.42 13.44 -7.77
N PHE A 78 -1.67 13.90 -7.72
CA PHE A 78 -2.80 13.05 -7.30
C PHE A 78 -3.89 13.03 -8.37
N PRO A 79 -4.62 11.90 -8.49
CA PRO A 79 -5.75 11.79 -9.42
C PRO A 79 -6.85 12.82 -9.14
N LYS A 80 -7.07 13.15 -7.86
CA LYS A 80 -8.07 14.13 -7.46
C LYS A 80 -7.66 14.80 -6.16
N VAL A 81 -7.83 16.12 -6.10
CA VAL A 81 -7.66 16.91 -4.89
C VAL A 81 -9.03 17.38 -4.43
N HIS A 82 -9.41 17.03 -3.20
CA HIS A 82 -10.67 17.44 -2.59
C HIS A 82 -10.55 18.79 -1.89
N SER A 83 -9.44 19.01 -1.20
CA SER A 83 -9.19 20.28 -0.52
C SER A 83 -7.71 20.46 -0.24
N ILE A 84 -7.30 21.73 -0.15
CA ILE A 84 -5.97 22.12 0.30
C ILE A 84 -6.20 23.17 1.39
N THR A 85 -5.73 22.90 2.61
CA THR A 85 -5.96 23.77 3.75
C THR A 85 -4.64 24.11 4.40
N ARG A 86 -4.38 25.43 4.57
CA ARG A 86 -3.20 25.87 5.31
C ARG A 86 -3.38 25.59 6.80
N MET A 87 -2.43 24.88 7.38
CA MET A 87 -2.45 24.52 8.80
C MET A 87 -1.76 25.59 9.65
N PRO A 88 -2.03 25.63 10.98
CA PRO A 88 -1.41 26.60 11.87
C PRO A 88 0.13 26.56 11.89
N ASP A 89 0.74 25.41 11.58
CA ASP A 89 2.20 25.26 11.52
C ASP A 89 2.80 25.71 10.17
N GLY A 90 1.97 26.22 9.27
CA GLY A 90 2.39 26.69 7.94
C GLY A 90 2.41 25.65 6.85
N ARG A 91 2.21 24.37 7.19
CA ARG A 91 2.08 23.32 6.18
C ARG A 91 0.69 23.36 5.55
N TYR A 92 0.56 22.69 4.41
CA TYR A 92 -0.71 22.55 3.70
C TYR A 92 -1.17 21.12 3.79
N LYS A 93 -2.40 20.93 4.28
CA LYS A 93 -3.07 19.63 4.33
C LYS A 93 -3.85 19.42 3.05
N TYR A 94 -3.50 18.39 2.31
CA TYR A 94 -4.18 17.96 1.10
C TYR A 94 -5.09 16.79 1.43
N VAL A 95 -6.37 16.91 1.10
CA VAL A 95 -7.28 15.76 1.10
C VAL A 95 -7.43 15.34 -0.36
N VAL A 96 -6.99 14.14 -0.68
CA VAL A 96 -6.81 13.69 -2.07
C VAL A 96 -7.30 12.25 -2.23
N ASP A 97 -7.53 11.86 -3.48
CA ASP A 97 -7.63 10.46 -3.84
C ASP A 97 -6.27 9.98 -4.33
N ARG A 98 -5.81 8.84 -3.80
CA ARG A 98 -4.63 8.15 -4.29
C ARG A 98 -5.04 6.87 -4.99
N ALA A 99 -4.33 6.53 -6.03
CA ALA A 99 -4.55 5.32 -6.80
C ALA A 99 -3.66 4.20 -6.26
N PHE A 100 -4.28 3.12 -5.83
CA PHE A 100 -3.58 1.92 -5.37
C PHE A 100 -3.84 0.76 -6.32
N ARG A 101 -2.87 -0.13 -6.44
CA ARG A 101 -3.02 -1.36 -7.22
C ARG A 101 -4.09 -2.22 -6.56
N ASP A 102 -5.07 -2.64 -7.34
CA ASP A 102 -6.19 -3.46 -6.86
C ASP A 102 -5.99 -4.90 -7.32
N TYR A 103 -5.39 -5.70 -6.45
CA TYR A 103 -5.07 -7.10 -6.78
C TYR A 103 -6.29 -7.99 -6.67
N THR A 104 -6.32 -9.03 -7.48
CA THR A 104 -7.41 -10.02 -7.48
C THR A 104 -7.29 -11.00 -6.31
N SER A 105 -6.11 -11.12 -5.73
CA SER A 105 -5.86 -12.01 -4.60
C SER A 105 -4.64 -11.53 -3.80
N VAL A 106 -4.52 -12.03 -2.57
CA VAL A 106 -3.33 -11.79 -1.74
C VAL A 106 -2.08 -12.38 -2.42
N ARG A 107 -2.18 -13.53 -3.08
CA ARG A 107 -1.06 -14.13 -3.79
C ARG A 107 -0.54 -13.24 -4.91
N GLU A 108 -1.43 -12.61 -5.68
CA GLU A 108 -1.04 -11.65 -6.71
C GLU A 108 -0.30 -10.47 -6.10
N CYS A 109 -0.80 -9.94 -4.99
CA CYS A 109 -0.13 -8.86 -4.25
C CYS A 109 1.28 -9.27 -3.83
N LEU A 110 1.43 -10.45 -3.25
CA LEU A 110 2.72 -10.96 -2.79
C LEU A 110 3.70 -11.16 -3.93
N THR A 111 3.24 -11.68 -5.05
CA THR A 111 4.05 -11.87 -6.26
C THR A 111 4.57 -10.53 -6.77
N ASP A 112 3.70 -9.54 -6.87
CA ASP A 112 4.09 -8.19 -7.35
C ASP A 112 5.03 -7.50 -6.37
N HIS A 113 4.77 -7.57 -5.07
CA HIS A 113 5.63 -7.02 -4.03
C HIS A 113 7.04 -7.63 -4.08
N SER A 114 7.12 -8.95 -4.21
CA SER A 114 8.40 -9.66 -4.32
C SER A 114 9.17 -9.26 -5.57
N ARG A 115 8.47 -9.10 -6.71
CA ARG A 115 9.07 -8.62 -7.95
C ARG A 115 9.68 -7.23 -7.76
N ILE A 116 8.94 -6.33 -7.12
CA ILE A 116 9.42 -4.96 -6.85
C ILE A 116 10.68 -5.00 -5.98
N LEU A 117 10.68 -5.77 -4.90
CA LEU A 117 11.82 -5.89 -3.99
C LEU A 117 13.06 -6.48 -4.68
N LEU A 118 12.87 -7.43 -5.60
CA LEU A 118 13.98 -8.13 -6.24
C LEU A 118 14.53 -7.42 -7.48
N THR A 119 13.74 -6.53 -8.10
CA THR A 119 14.12 -5.88 -9.36
C THR A 119 14.37 -4.38 -9.25
N GLU A 120 13.73 -3.70 -8.32
CA GLU A 120 13.83 -2.23 -8.17
C GLU A 120 14.75 -1.88 -6.99
N ARG A 121 16.03 -1.97 -7.21
CA ARG A 121 17.05 -1.65 -6.21
C ARG A 121 17.63 -0.27 -6.42
#